data_688ce34d0cd0b3480ae6490ad34955fe
#
_entry.id   688ce34d0cd0b3480ae6490ad34955fe
#
_cell.length_a   1.000
_cell.length_b   1.000
_cell.length_c   1.000
_cell.angle_alpha   90.00
_cell.angle_beta   90.00
_cell.angle_gamma   90.00
#
_symmetry.space_group_name_H-M   'P 1'
#
loop_
_entity.id
_entity.type
_entity.pdbx_description
1 polymer ?
#
loop_
_entity_poly.entity_id
_entity_poly.type
_entity_poly.pdbx_seq_one_letter_code
_entity_poly.pdbx_strand_id
1 'polypeptide(L)'
;MIKKISVRNFKCFEDFSLPLKRVNLLSGINGMGKSTVIQSLLLLRQSARDGEMKGLRLNDEYVRLGSGSDILYEKAETEEIELGYEDDFGAFSWKFGYVSDSDILPLIEKRESVQELEICRNNFVYLSAFRIEPQELYRIRNEEEINNREFGNNGEYALQY
;
A
#
# COMPACT_ATOMS: atom_id res chain seq x y z
N MET A 1 15.04 1.45 5.77
CA MET A 1 14.55 2.03 4.47
C MET A 1 14.17 0.90 3.52
N ILE A 2 13.03 1.01 2.83
CA ILE A 2 12.63 0.01 1.84
C ILE A 2 13.61 0.02 0.66
N LYS A 3 14.16 -1.15 0.32
CA LYS A 3 15.18 -1.37 -0.71
C LYS A 3 14.66 -2.04 -1.97
N LYS A 4 13.56 -2.79 -1.85
CA LYS A 4 12.95 -3.52 -2.96
C LYS A 4 11.47 -3.75 -2.69
N ILE A 5 10.67 -3.72 -3.72
CA ILE A 5 9.27 -4.13 -3.70
C ILE A 5 9.15 -5.37 -4.58
N SER A 6 8.34 -6.35 -4.16
CA SER A 6 8.00 -7.54 -4.93
C SER A 6 6.49 -7.73 -4.96
N VAL A 7 5.96 -8.09 -6.12
CA VAL A 7 4.54 -8.23 -6.38
C VAL A 7 4.32 -9.40 -7.33
N ARG A 8 3.41 -10.30 -6.99
CA ARG A 8 3.05 -11.43 -7.85
C ARG A 8 1.54 -11.58 -7.97
N ASN A 9 1.06 -11.88 -9.18
CA ASN A 9 -0.35 -12.03 -9.54
C ASN A 9 -1.24 -10.84 -9.13
N PHE A 10 -0.75 -9.62 -9.26
CA PHE A 10 -1.47 -8.43 -8.83
C PHE A 10 -1.67 -7.44 -9.97
N LYS A 11 -2.92 -7.20 -10.34
CA LYS A 11 -3.35 -6.29 -11.42
C LYS A 11 -2.63 -6.59 -12.75
N CYS A 12 -1.74 -5.70 -13.18
CA CYS A 12 -0.99 -5.86 -14.43
C CYS A 12 0.30 -6.68 -14.28
N PHE A 13 0.64 -7.13 -13.08
CA PHE A 13 1.89 -7.82 -12.81
C PHE A 13 1.67 -9.31 -12.53
N GLU A 14 2.26 -10.14 -13.37
CA GLU A 14 2.40 -11.57 -13.12
C GLU A 14 3.46 -11.83 -12.04
N ASP A 15 4.69 -11.37 -12.29
CA ASP A 15 5.80 -11.39 -11.35
C ASP A 15 6.65 -10.14 -11.60
N PHE A 16 6.76 -9.29 -10.60
CA PHE A 16 7.44 -8.01 -10.71
C PHE A 16 8.25 -7.71 -9.46
N SER A 17 9.46 -7.22 -9.65
CA SER A 17 10.26 -6.69 -8.56
C SER A 17 10.95 -5.39 -8.96
N LEU A 18 11.00 -4.44 -8.03
CA LEU A 18 11.59 -3.13 -8.23
C LEU A 18 12.59 -2.81 -7.13
N PRO A 19 13.90 -2.73 -7.44
CA PRO A 19 14.87 -2.22 -6.50
C PRO A 19 14.66 -0.71 -6.29
N LEU A 20 14.69 -0.28 -5.02
CA LEU A 20 14.49 1.10 -4.62
C LEU A 20 15.79 1.74 -4.12
N LYS A 21 15.91 3.03 -4.37
CA LYS A 21 16.95 3.92 -3.88
C LYS A 21 16.33 5.03 -3.02
N ARG A 22 17.14 5.98 -2.55
CA ARG A 22 16.67 7.15 -1.78
C ARG A 22 15.65 8.01 -2.55
N VAL A 23 15.79 8.09 -3.85
CA VAL A 23 14.86 8.78 -4.75
C VAL A 23 14.58 7.86 -5.94
N ASN A 24 13.29 7.65 -6.22
CA ASN A 24 12.83 6.84 -7.34
C ASN A 24 11.80 7.63 -8.15
N LEU A 25 11.96 7.64 -9.45
CA LEU A 25 11.02 8.27 -10.38
C LEU A 25 10.37 7.18 -11.25
N LEU A 26 9.06 7.03 -11.09
CA LEU A 26 8.26 6.14 -11.94
C LEU A 26 7.66 6.94 -13.09
N SER A 27 8.16 6.73 -14.30
CA SER A 27 7.67 7.38 -15.51
C SER A 27 7.23 6.33 -16.55
N GLY A 28 6.35 6.70 -17.45
CA GLY A 28 5.85 5.81 -18.49
C GLY A 28 4.40 6.08 -18.85
N ILE A 29 3.89 5.34 -19.83
CA ILE A 29 2.52 5.43 -20.36
C ILE A 29 1.50 5.10 -19.26
N ASN A 30 0.30 5.67 -19.34
CA ASN A 30 -0.79 5.34 -18.42
C ASN A 30 -1.21 3.87 -18.56
N GLY A 31 -1.59 3.25 -17.47
CA GLY A 31 -1.96 1.82 -17.44
C GLY A 31 -0.77 0.84 -17.24
N MET A 32 0.48 1.29 -17.30
CA MET A 32 1.66 0.41 -17.19
C MET A 32 2.09 0.06 -15.75
N GLY A 33 1.20 0.20 -14.78
CA GLY A 33 1.45 -0.27 -13.42
C GLY A 33 2.19 0.69 -12.48
N LYS A 34 2.47 1.94 -12.86
CA LYS A 34 3.14 2.91 -11.96
C LYS A 34 2.43 3.06 -10.63
N SER A 35 1.13 3.28 -10.67
CA SER A 35 0.29 3.38 -9.45
C SER A 35 0.16 2.04 -8.75
N THR A 36 0.17 0.92 -9.48
CA THR A 36 0.05 -0.43 -8.94
C THR A 36 1.20 -0.76 -7.98
N VAL A 37 2.42 -0.31 -8.29
CA VAL A 37 3.58 -0.46 -7.40
C VAL A 37 3.35 0.27 -6.08
N ILE A 38 2.85 1.50 -6.12
CA ILE A 38 2.55 2.27 -4.90
C ILE A 38 1.39 1.63 -4.14
N GLN A 39 0.34 1.22 -4.85
CA GLN A 39 -0.84 0.56 -4.28
C GLN A 39 -0.48 -0.72 -3.52
N SER A 40 0.51 -1.50 -3.97
CA SER A 40 0.95 -2.70 -3.24
C SER A 40 1.49 -2.39 -1.85
N LEU A 41 2.27 -1.32 -1.69
CA LEU A 41 2.74 -0.87 -0.37
C LEU A 41 1.61 -0.31 0.50
N LEU A 42 0.70 0.47 -0.11
CA LEU A 42 -0.42 1.06 0.61
C LEU A 42 -1.40 -0.01 1.11
N LEU A 43 -1.64 -1.07 0.31
CA LEU A 43 -2.43 -2.22 0.74
C LEU A 43 -1.81 -2.93 1.94
N LEU A 44 -0.50 -3.18 1.91
CA LEU A 44 0.20 -3.78 3.04
C LEU A 44 0.08 -2.89 4.29
N ARG A 45 0.29 -1.56 4.15
CA ARG A 45 0.18 -0.62 5.25
C ARG A 45 -1.22 -0.59 5.86
N GLN A 46 -2.28 -0.44 5.04
CA GLN A 46 -3.64 -0.38 5.57
C GLN A 46 -4.10 -1.71 6.17
N SER A 47 -3.59 -2.83 5.66
CA SER A 47 -3.92 -4.16 6.18
C SER A 47 -3.21 -4.49 7.50
N ALA A 48 -2.04 -3.88 7.75
CA ALA A 48 -1.24 -4.07 8.96
C ALA A 48 -1.52 -3.03 10.06
N ARG A 49 -2.53 -2.16 9.90
CA ARG A 49 -2.81 -1.01 10.76
C ARG A 49 -2.97 -1.36 12.25
N ASP A 50 -3.59 -2.49 12.54
CA ASP A 50 -3.87 -2.94 13.91
C ASP A 50 -2.69 -3.74 14.52
N GLY A 51 -1.50 -3.68 13.90
CA GLY A 51 -0.32 -4.43 14.34
C GLY A 51 -0.35 -5.92 14.01
N GLU A 52 -1.39 -6.41 13.33
CA GLU A 52 -1.52 -7.79 12.89
C GLU A 52 -2.11 -7.87 11.48
N MET A 53 -1.42 -8.59 10.60
CA MET A 53 -1.89 -8.88 9.25
C MET A 53 -2.83 -10.10 9.28
N LYS A 54 -4.14 -9.87 9.26
CA LYS A 54 -5.15 -10.95 9.21
C LYS A 54 -5.63 -11.27 7.79
N GLY A 55 -5.45 -10.33 6.87
CA GLY A 55 -5.85 -10.43 5.48
C GLY A 55 -5.52 -9.16 4.75
N LEU A 56 -5.64 -9.15 3.42
CA LEU A 56 -5.41 -7.98 2.59
C LEU A 56 -6.71 -7.20 2.45
N ARG A 57 -6.78 -6.01 3.04
CA ARG A 57 -7.93 -5.10 2.94
C ARG A 57 -7.83 -4.28 1.67
N LEU A 58 -8.78 -4.46 0.75
CA LEU A 58 -8.78 -3.79 -0.55
C LEU A 58 -9.36 -2.39 -0.53
N ASN A 59 -10.22 -2.09 0.46
CA ASN A 59 -10.89 -0.81 0.61
C ASN A 59 -10.72 -0.27 2.01
N ASP A 60 -9.87 0.74 2.18
CA ASP A 60 -9.67 1.44 3.45
C ASP A 60 -9.15 2.85 3.17
N GLU A 61 -8.46 3.46 4.11
CA GLU A 61 -8.01 4.85 4.15
C GLU A 61 -7.13 5.26 2.96
N TYR A 62 -6.12 4.44 2.61
CA TYR A 62 -5.13 4.81 1.59
C TYR A 62 -5.59 4.50 0.17
N VAL A 63 -6.20 3.35 -0.04
CA VAL A 63 -6.66 2.89 -1.35
C VAL A 63 -8.00 2.18 -1.26
N ARG A 64 -8.78 2.29 -2.35
CA ARG A 64 -10.03 1.57 -2.57
C ARG A 64 -9.95 0.93 -3.94
N LEU A 65 -9.76 -0.39 -3.98
CA LEU A 65 -9.47 -1.15 -5.19
C LEU A 65 -10.60 -2.07 -5.63
N GLY A 66 -11.74 -2.04 -4.91
CA GLY A 66 -12.89 -2.89 -5.22
C GLY A 66 -12.83 -4.25 -4.54
N SER A 67 -12.98 -5.30 -5.29
CA SER A 67 -13.02 -6.70 -4.84
C SER A 67 -11.82 -7.49 -5.35
N GLY A 68 -11.72 -8.76 -4.98
CA GLY A 68 -10.65 -9.63 -5.44
C GLY A 68 -10.58 -9.71 -6.97
N SER A 69 -11.73 -9.71 -7.67
CA SER A 69 -11.78 -9.73 -9.14
C SER A 69 -11.14 -8.52 -9.80
N ASP A 70 -11.03 -7.39 -9.10
CA ASP A 70 -10.44 -6.17 -9.64
C ASP A 70 -8.91 -6.13 -9.51
N ILE A 71 -8.33 -7.07 -8.75
CA ILE A 71 -6.91 -7.01 -8.39
C ILE A 71 -6.10 -8.25 -8.76
N LEU A 72 -6.72 -9.40 -9.04
CA LEU A 72 -5.98 -10.56 -9.53
C LEU A 72 -5.45 -10.28 -10.95
N TYR A 73 -4.22 -10.71 -11.23
CA TYR A 73 -3.66 -10.65 -12.58
C TYR A 73 -4.53 -11.51 -13.55
N GLU A 74 -4.91 -10.95 -14.68
CA GLU A 74 -5.87 -11.56 -15.62
C GLU A 74 -5.47 -12.98 -16.10
N LYS A 75 -4.15 -13.23 -16.19
CA LYS A 75 -3.60 -14.51 -16.65
C LYS A 75 -2.94 -15.29 -15.50
N ALA A 76 -3.35 -15.04 -14.27
CA ALA A 76 -2.80 -15.77 -13.13
C ALA A 76 -3.08 -17.27 -13.23
N GLU A 77 -2.02 -18.07 -13.10
CA GLU A 77 -2.14 -19.54 -13.08
C GLU A 77 -2.58 -20.08 -11.71
N THR A 78 -2.50 -19.25 -10.67
CA THR A 78 -2.87 -19.59 -9.29
C THR A 78 -3.79 -18.54 -8.71
N GLU A 79 -4.69 -18.95 -7.84
CA GLU A 79 -5.61 -18.07 -7.09
C GLU A 79 -4.93 -17.49 -5.83
N GLU A 80 -3.71 -17.00 -6.00
CA GLU A 80 -2.91 -16.43 -4.92
C GLU A 80 -2.28 -15.10 -5.37
N ILE A 81 -2.28 -14.12 -4.49
CA ILE A 81 -1.59 -12.85 -4.66
C ILE A 81 -0.47 -12.77 -3.64
N GLU A 82 0.73 -12.42 -4.08
CA GLU A 82 1.86 -12.21 -3.17
C GLU A 82 2.34 -10.76 -3.25
N LEU A 83 2.43 -10.12 -2.09
CA LEU A 83 2.98 -8.78 -1.92
C LEU A 83 4.13 -8.82 -0.92
N GLY A 84 5.22 -8.12 -1.22
CA GLY A 84 6.37 -8.09 -0.33
C GLY A 84 7.27 -6.89 -0.54
N TYR A 85 8.20 -6.71 0.39
CA TYR A 85 9.29 -5.76 0.27
C TYR A 85 10.53 -6.24 1.05
N GLU A 86 11.68 -5.67 0.72
CA GLU A 86 12.92 -5.80 1.48
C GLU A 86 13.29 -4.45 2.07
N ASP A 87 13.78 -4.44 3.29
CA ASP A 87 14.33 -3.25 3.95
C ASP A 87 15.67 -3.53 4.65
N ASP A 88 16.09 -2.67 5.57
CA ASP A 88 17.33 -2.84 6.33
C ASP A 88 17.28 -4.00 7.32
N PHE A 89 16.10 -4.53 7.63
CA PHE A 89 15.89 -5.59 8.61
C PHE A 89 15.69 -6.97 7.95
N GLY A 90 15.33 -7.02 6.68
CA GLY A 90 15.14 -8.28 5.94
C GLY A 90 14.17 -8.21 4.80
N ALA A 91 13.78 -9.39 4.31
CA ALA A 91 12.78 -9.58 3.28
C ALA A 91 11.46 -10.06 3.92
N PHE A 92 10.39 -9.40 3.59
CA PHE A 92 9.05 -9.66 4.08
C PHE A 92 8.12 -9.96 2.91
N SER A 93 7.33 -11.01 3.02
CA SER A 93 6.30 -11.32 2.03
C SER A 93 5.06 -11.94 2.67
N TRP A 94 3.92 -11.67 2.08
CA TRP A 94 2.62 -12.16 2.47
C TRP A 94 1.90 -12.69 1.25
N LYS A 95 1.32 -13.88 1.40
CA LYS A 95 0.53 -14.55 0.39
C LYS A 95 -0.93 -14.55 0.81
N PHE A 96 -1.78 -14.10 -0.08
CA PHE A 96 -3.22 -13.96 0.13
C PHE A 96 -3.99 -14.83 -0.86
N GLY A 97 -5.04 -15.50 -0.36
CA GLY A 97 -5.94 -16.28 -1.18
C GLY A 97 -6.91 -15.39 -1.94
N TYR A 98 -7.19 -15.76 -3.18
CA TYR A 98 -8.18 -15.06 -4.00
C TYR A 98 -9.61 -15.41 -3.59
N VAL A 99 -10.45 -14.37 -3.46
CA VAL A 99 -11.90 -14.48 -3.30
C VAL A 99 -12.53 -13.37 -4.14
N SER A 100 -13.24 -13.74 -5.21
CA SER A 100 -13.67 -12.81 -6.27
C SER A 100 -14.48 -11.61 -5.76
N ASP A 101 -15.45 -11.86 -4.89
CA ASP A 101 -16.43 -10.87 -4.44
C ASP A 101 -16.11 -10.26 -3.07
N SER A 102 -14.94 -10.59 -2.52
CA SER A 102 -14.51 -10.08 -1.21
C SER A 102 -13.62 -8.86 -1.35
N ASP A 103 -13.78 -7.92 -0.46
CA ASP A 103 -12.88 -6.78 -0.26
C ASP A 103 -11.79 -7.04 0.79
N ILE A 104 -11.80 -8.22 1.41
CA ILE A 104 -10.74 -8.71 2.30
C ILE A 104 -10.31 -10.09 1.83
N LEU A 105 -9.05 -10.21 1.39
CA LEU A 105 -8.48 -11.48 1.00
C LEU A 105 -7.80 -12.17 2.17
N PRO A 106 -8.08 -13.49 2.41
CA PRO A 106 -7.50 -14.20 3.55
C PRO A 106 -5.99 -14.34 3.42
N LEU A 107 -5.29 -14.17 4.54
CA LEU A 107 -3.86 -14.47 4.61
C LEU A 107 -3.64 -15.98 4.62
N ILE A 108 -2.87 -16.50 3.65
CA ILE A 108 -2.49 -17.92 3.56
C ILE A 108 -1.14 -18.15 4.25
N GLU A 109 -0.16 -17.31 3.94
CA GLU A 109 1.21 -17.47 4.44
C GLU A 109 1.82 -16.11 4.77
N LYS A 110 2.53 -16.05 5.90
CA LYS A 110 3.36 -14.90 6.29
C LYS A 110 4.75 -15.37 6.64
N ARG A 111 5.75 -14.59 6.27
CA ARG A 111 7.15 -14.91 6.61
C ARG A 111 7.68 -14.17 7.81
N GLU A 112 6.96 -13.15 8.36
CA GLU A 112 7.48 -12.37 9.49
C GLU A 112 6.38 -11.69 10.33
N SER A 113 6.77 -11.18 11.52
CA SER A 113 5.88 -10.47 12.43
C SER A 113 5.70 -9.00 12.03
N VAL A 114 4.48 -8.47 12.16
CA VAL A 114 4.06 -7.15 11.66
C VAL A 114 4.56 -5.98 12.51
N GLN A 115 5.00 -6.21 13.76
CA GLN A 115 5.19 -5.14 14.75
C GLN A 115 6.32 -4.14 14.48
N GLU A 116 7.26 -4.46 13.61
CA GLU A 116 8.43 -3.61 13.32
C GLU A 116 8.58 -3.23 11.85
N LEU A 117 7.55 -3.46 11.04
CA LEU A 117 7.61 -3.18 9.61
C LEU A 117 7.86 -1.70 9.32
N GLU A 118 8.80 -1.43 8.44
CA GLU A 118 9.13 -0.06 8.00
C GLU A 118 7.89 0.68 7.47
N ILE A 119 6.99 -0.02 6.76
CA ILE A 119 5.75 0.56 6.22
C ILE A 119 4.74 0.95 7.31
N CYS A 120 4.85 0.41 8.53
CA CYS A 120 3.94 0.72 9.64
C CYS A 120 4.44 1.87 10.51
N ARG A 121 5.65 2.37 10.28
CA ARG A 121 6.23 3.46 11.07
C ARG A 121 5.55 4.78 10.79
N ASN A 122 5.57 5.66 11.79
CA ASN A 122 4.98 7.01 11.73
C ASN A 122 5.68 7.96 10.73
N ASN A 123 6.85 7.60 10.21
CA ASN A 123 7.56 8.35 9.18
C ASN A 123 7.15 8.01 7.75
N PHE A 124 6.19 7.11 7.55
CA PHE A 124 5.62 6.83 6.25
C PHE A 124 4.60 7.92 5.90
N VAL A 125 4.84 8.65 4.82
CA VAL A 125 3.94 9.66 4.30
C VAL A 125 3.53 9.30 2.87
N TYR A 126 2.24 9.30 2.60
CA TYR A 126 1.68 9.16 1.26
C TYR A 126 0.93 10.43 0.88
N LEU A 127 1.24 10.97 -0.28
CA LEU A 127 0.50 12.07 -0.88
C LEU A 127 -0.14 11.59 -2.17
N SER A 128 -1.46 11.59 -2.20
CA SER A 128 -2.24 11.25 -3.39
C SER A 128 -2.01 12.25 -4.53
N ALA A 129 -2.16 11.79 -5.77
CA ALA A 129 -2.22 12.66 -6.94
C ALA A 129 -3.46 13.60 -6.92
N PHE A 130 -4.52 13.17 -6.27
CA PHE A 130 -5.72 13.98 -6.00
C PHE A 130 -5.45 14.87 -4.79
N ARG A 131 -4.79 16.00 -5.02
CA ARG A 131 -4.59 17.02 -3.98
C ARG A 131 -5.90 17.76 -3.71
N ILE A 132 -6.04 18.26 -2.48
CA ILE A 132 -7.14 19.16 -2.16
C ILE A 132 -7.04 20.41 -3.05
N GLU A 133 -8.14 20.72 -3.73
CA GLU A 133 -8.29 22.01 -4.40
C GLU A 133 -8.31 23.13 -3.36
N PRO A 134 -7.87 24.35 -3.70
CA PRO A 134 -7.98 25.51 -2.82
C PRO A 134 -9.43 25.66 -2.33
N GLN A 135 -9.63 25.66 -1.02
CA GLN A 135 -10.95 25.79 -0.37
C GLN A 135 -10.90 26.99 0.59
N GLU A 136 -12.05 27.59 0.82
CA GLU A 136 -12.19 28.68 1.79
C GLU A 136 -12.01 28.22 3.25
N LEU A 137 -12.30 26.93 3.52
CA LEU A 137 -12.20 26.31 4.84
C LEU A 137 -11.50 24.96 4.74
N TYR A 138 -10.47 24.75 5.57
CA TYR A 138 -9.78 23.48 5.73
C TYR A 138 -10.07 22.91 7.11
N ARG A 139 -10.18 21.57 7.17
CA ARG A 139 -10.29 20.86 8.44
C ARG A 139 -9.05 21.13 9.30
N ILE A 140 -9.25 21.45 10.57
CA ILE A 140 -8.16 21.56 11.55
C ILE A 140 -7.88 20.16 12.11
N ARG A 141 -6.61 19.83 12.29
CA ARG A 141 -6.17 18.57 12.92
C ARG A 141 -6.64 18.50 14.36
N ASN A 142 -6.91 17.25 14.79
CA ASN A 142 -7.02 16.96 16.21
C ASN A 142 -5.62 16.73 16.83
N GLU A 143 -5.54 16.58 18.16
CA GLU A 143 -4.27 16.40 18.88
C GLU A 143 -3.53 15.11 18.49
N GLU A 144 -4.25 14.03 18.15
CA GLU A 144 -3.65 12.76 17.71
C GLU A 144 -3.00 12.90 16.34
N GLU A 145 -3.67 13.51 15.38
CA GLU A 145 -3.17 13.76 14.02
C GLU A 145 -1.93 14.67 14.05
N ILE A 146 -1.86 15.63 14.98
CA ILE A 146 -0.70 16.49 15.19
C ILE A 146 0.47 15.68 15.76
N ASN A 147 0.23 14.86 16.77
CA ASN A 147 1.26 14.05 17.41
C ASN A 147 1.85 13.00 16.45
N ASN A 148 1.04 12.45 15.56
CA ASN A 148 1.46 11.49 14.55
C ASN A 148 2.12 12.13 13.32
N ARG A 149 2.18 13.47 13.24
CA ARG A 149 2.70 14.23 12.10
C ARG A 149 2.05 13.83 10.76
N GLU A 150 0.76 13.62 10.77
CA GLU A 150 0.01 13.21 9.58
C GLU A 150 -0.20 14.41 8.66
N PHE A 151 0.12 14.26 7.36
CA PHE A 151 -0.14 15.28 6.33
C PHE A 151 -1.55 15.15 5.74
N GLY A 152 -2.25 14.05 6.04
CA GLY A 152 -3.42 13.62 5.31
C GLY A 152 -3.08 13.05 3.93
N ASN A 153 -3.93 12.18 3.39
CA ASN A 153 -3.66 11.50 2.12
C ASN A 153 -3.74 12.42 0.90
N ASN A 154 -4.48 13.52 1.02
CA ASN A 154 -4.62 14.53 -0.03
C ASN A 154 -3.85 15.84 0.29
N GLY A 155 -3.05 15.84 1.36
CA GLY A 155 -2.32 17.02 1.82
C GLY A 155 -3.21 18.03 2.56
N GLU A 156 -4.36 17.59 3.10
CA GLU A 156 -5.34 18.45 3.79
C GLU A 156 -4.76 19.17 5.00
N TYR A 157 -3.67 18.65 5.55
CA TYR A 157 -2.99 19.25 6.70
C TYR A 157 -1.66 19.93 6.36
N ALA A 158 -1.28 19.99 5.08
CA ALA A 158 0.02 20.55 4.67
C ALA A 158 0.21 22.03 5.03
N LEU A 159 -0.88 22.79 5.17
CA LEU A 159 -0.84 24.21 5.56
C LEU A 159 -0.74 24.44 7.08
N GLN A 160 -0.70 23.39 7.87
CA GLN A 160 -0.66 23.46 9.34
C GLN A 160 0.73 23.10 9.92
N TYR A 161 1.74 22.98 9.04
CA TYR A 161 3.14 22.76 9.38
C TYR A 161 3.94 24.05 9.43
#